data_7e44d61be2d7602d027d6ba892f166dc
#
_entry.id   7e44d61be2d7602d027d6ba892f166dc
#
_cell.length_a   1.000
_cell.length_b   1.000
_cell.length_c   1.000
_cell.angle_alpha   90.00
_cell.angle_beta   90.00
_cell.angle_gamma   90.00
#
_symmetry.space_group_name_H-M   'P 1'
#
loop_
_entity.id
_entity.type
_entity.pdbx_description
1 polymer ?
#
loop_
_entity_poly.entity_id
_entity_poly.type
_entity_poly.pdbx_seq_one_letter_code
_entity_poly.pdbx_strand_id
1 'polypeptide(L)'
;MGRIATIGFFDGVHKGHRYLFKQLNEEAAARGLKPLIVTFEEHPRTVLQSDYIPKLLSTKEERKALLSAYGEVVMLRFSTIQDLTAEQFMIRLKEEYGVEVLLMGYDHRFGSDGLRNPEDYCRVGAKQGIEVLRMEEYQDGTQHVSSTEIRTALEKGDVERAKELLGRPYALFGKVVHGKGLGRTIGFPTANIEPEEPNKIIPMAGVYEVKVKGERLKDEGVNELANERVSGLRVTGICNIDAKGTIEVHLLGYKGNLYGQNLTIQFMQFIRKERQFHSLDELQQQIKADVDSSLHPG
;
A
#
# COMPACT_ATOMS: atom_id res chain seq x y z
N MET A 1 2.57 -20.26 24.80
CA MET A 1 3.75 -19.45 24.48
C MET A 1 3.27 -18.02 24.36
N GLY A 2 3.83 -17.11 25.16
CA GLY A 2 3.41 -15.72 25.22
C GLY A 2 3.68 -14.96 23.92
N ARG A 3 3.07 -13.80 23.78
CA ARG A 3 3.19 -12.95 22.59
C ARG A 3 3.66 -11.55 22.94
N ILE A 4 4.43 -10.97 22.03
CA ILE A 4 4.67 -9.54 21.97
C ILE A 4 3.84 -8.97 20.82
N ALA A 5 3.04 -7.95 21.10
CA ALA A 5 2.15 -7.36 20.10
C ALA A 5 2.51 -5.93 19.77
N THR A 6 2.19 -5.51 18.53
CA THR A 6 2.06 -4.11 18.15
C THR A 6 0.69 -3.86 17.53
N ILE A 7 0.20 -2.63 17.64
CA ILE A 7 -1.15 -2.25 17.21
C ILE A 7 -1.06 -1.05 16.28
N GLY A 8 -1.85 -1.05 15.21
CA GLY A 8 -1.97 0.10 14.31
C GLY A 8 -2.77 -0.21 13.06
N PHE A 9 -3.20 0.82 12.34
CA PHE A 9 -3.85 0.61 11.05
C PHE A 9 -2.86 0.19 9.97
N PHE A 10 -1.61 0.68 10.06
CA PHE A 10 -0.47 0.31 9.19
C PHE A 10 -0.73 0.48 7.70
N ASP A 11 -1.45 1.54 7.32
CA ASP A 11 -1.76 1.79 5.92
C ASP A 11 -0.50 1.96 5.07
N GLY A 12 -0.42 1.19 3.98
CA GLY A 12 0.71 1.19 3.07
C GLY A 12 1.96 0.46 3.57
N VAL A 13 2.04 0.03 4.83
CA VAL A 13 3.21 -0.69 5.41
C VAL A 13 4.53 -0.07 4.95
N HIS A 14 4.71 1.24 5.25
CA HIS A 14 5.86 2.04 4.84
C HIS A 14 7.12 1.74 5.68
N LYS A 15 8.27 2.36 5.34
CA LYS A 15 9.56 2.12 6.02
C LYS A 15 9.47 2.29 7.55
N GLY A 16 8.74 3.30 8.05
CA GLY A 16 8.54 3.49 9.49
C GLY A 16 7.79 2.33 10.15
N HIS A 17 6.73 1.79 9.51
CA HIS A 17 6.06 0.58 10.01
C HIS A 17 7.00 -0.63 10.00
N ARG A 18 7.78 -0.80 8.92
CA ARG A 18 8.73 -1.93 8.83
C ARG A 18 9.84 -1.85 9.88
N TYR A 19 10.27 -0.64 10.25
CA TYR A 19 11.19 -0.45 11.34
C TYR A 19 10.60 -0.93 12.67
N LEU A 20 9.34 -0.55 12.96
CA LEU A 20 8.61 -1.03 14.13
C LEU A 20 8.51 -2.58 14.15
N PHE A 21 8.21 -3.20 13.00
CA PHE A 21 8.11 -4.66 12.92
C PHE A 21 9.46 -5.37 13.05
N LYS A 22 10.55 -4.73 12.61
CA LYS A 22 11.90 -5.23 12.85
C LYS A 22 12.17 -5.29 14.35
N GLN A 23 11.89 -4.20 15.09
CA GLN A 23 12.05 -4.15 16.53
C GLN A 23 11.13 -5.14 17.25
N LEU A 24 9.88 -5.29 16.79
CA LEU A 24 8.96 -6.31 17.29
C LEU A 24 9.55 -7.71 17.23
N ASN A 25 10.20 -8.06 16.10
CA ASN A 25 10.82 -9.36 15.91
C ASN A 25 12.09 -9.53 16.74
N GLU A 26 12.92 -8.49 16.90
CA GLU A 26 14.11 -8.49 17.73
C GLU A 26 13.75 -8.70 19.21
N GLU A 27 12.76 -7.96 19.72
CA GLU A 27 12.24 -8.12 21.08
C GLU A 27 11.57 -9.50 21.31
N ALA A 28 10.82 -9.97 20.30
CA ALA A 28 10.22 -11.30 20.32
C ALA A 28 11.30 -12.39 20.50
N ALA A 29 12.36 -12.32 19.70
CA ALA A 29 13.46 -13.28 19.74
C ALA A 29 14.22 -13.22 21.08
N ALA A 30 14.52 -12.02 21.58
CA ALA A 30 15.24 -11.82 22.83
C ALA A 30 14.48 -12.37 24.05
N ARG A 31 13.13 -12.38 24.02
CA ARG A 31 12.24 -12.78 25.11
C ARG A 31 11.64 -14.18 24.94
N GLY A 32 11.90 -14.85 23.82
CA GLY A 32 11.27 -16.14 23.50
C GLY A 32 9.77 -16.06 23.27
N LEU A 33 9.26 -14.90 22.82
CA LEU A 33 7.85 -14.62 22.55
C LEU A 33 7.55 -14.76 21.05
N LYS A 34 6.26 -14.85 20.68
CA LYS A 34 5.83 -14.82 19.27
C LYS A 34 5.37 -13.41 18.89
N PRO A 35 5.83 -12.87 17.74
CA PRO A 35 5.38 -11.56 17.27
C PRO A 35 3.92 -11.63 16.79
N LEU A 36 3.12 -10.64 17.21
CA LEU A 36 1.72 -10.46 16.85
C LEU A 36 1.50 -9.03 16.35
N ILE A 37 0.91 -8.89 15.17
CA ILE A 37 0.53 -7.60 14.61
C ILE A 37 -0.99 -7.48 14.65
N VAL A 38 -1.49 -6.55 15.46
CA VAL A 38 -2.92 -6.24 15.56
C VAL A 38 -3.23 -5.04 14.66
N THR A 39 -4.10 -5.24 13.70
CA THR A 39 -4.57 -4.18 12.80
C THR A 39 -6.10 -4.19 12.70
N PHE A 40 -6.69 -3.34 11.85
CA PHE A 40 -8.14 -3.17 11.79
C PHE A 40 -8.66 -3.53 10.40
N GLU A 41 -9.87 -4.07 10.32
CA GLU A 41 -10.51 -4.38 9.04
C GLU A 41 -10.80 -3.08 8.28
N GLU A 42 -11.47 -2.14 8.93
CA GLU A 42 -11.82 -0.81 8.44
C GLU A 42 -10.90 0.28 9.02
N HIS A 43 -10.83 1.42 8.33
CA HIS A 43 -10.05 2.56 8.83
C HIS A 43 -10.75 3.15 10.09
N PRO A 44 -10.06 3.34 11.24
CA PRO A 44 -10.70 3.80 12.48
C PRO A 44 -11.56 5.06 12.32
N ARG A 45 -11.11 6.04 11.51
CA ARG A 45 -11.89 7.27 11.29
C ARG A 45 -13.21 7.04 10.55
N THR A 46 -13.35 6.00 9.73
CA THR A 46 -14.62 5.73 9.05
C THR A 46 -15.70 5.25 10.02
N VAL A 47 -15.31 4.65 11.13
CA VAL A 47 -16.23 4.21 12.19
C VAL A 47 -16.58 5.39 13.11
N LEU A 48 -15.60 6.26 13.43
CA LEU A 48 -15.78 7.41 14.30
C LEU A 48 -16.46 8.61 13.62
N GLN A 49 -16.35 8.72 12.30
CA GLN A 49 -16.87 9.82 11.49
C GLN A 49 -17.50 9.24 10.22
N SER A 50 -18.82 9.13 10.18
CA SER A 50 -19.58 8.45 9.12
C SER A 50 -19.44 9.08 7.73
N ASP A 51 -19.07 10.36 7.65
CA ASP A 51 -18.84 11.12 6.43
C ASP A 51 -17.37 11.10 5.96
N TYR A 52 -16.47 10.49 6.74
CA TYR A 52 -15.05 10.39 6.36
C TYR A 52 -14.83 9.31 5.31
N ILE A 53 -14.33 9.71 4.15
CA ILE A 53 -13.90 8.81 3.07
C ILE A 53 -12.37 8.70 3.13
N PRO A 54 -11.81 7.53 3.45
CA PRO A 54 -10.37 7.36 3.52
C PRO A 54 -9.74 7.34 2.13
N LYS A 55 -8.55 7.91 2.00
CA LYS A 55 -7.67 7.71 0.85
C LYS A 55 -6.65 6.63 1.20
N LEU A 56 -6.96 5.38 0.91
CA LEU A 56 -6.15 4.23 1.33
C LEU A 56 -4.90 4.07 0.47
N LEU A 57 -3.77 3.76 1.11
CA LEU A 57 -2.52 3.35 0.43
C LEU A 57 -2.50 1.85 0.13
N SER A 58 -3.23 1.06 0.89
CA SER A 58 -3.34 -0.39 0.73
C SER A 58 -4.77 -0.87 0.96
N THR A 59 -5.22 -1.85 0.18
CA THR A 59 -6.46 -2.56 0.48
C THR A 59 -6.30 -3.37 1.76
N LYS A 60 -7.40 -3.92 2.29
CA LYS A 60 -7.37 -4.82 3.44
C LYS A 60 -6.50 -6.05 3.16
N GLU A 61 -6.67 -6.65 2.00
CA GLU A 61 -5.97 -7.85 1.55
C GLU A 61 -4.47 -7.58 1.34
N GLU A 62 -4.13 -6.48 0.65
CA GLU A 62 -2.74 -6.04 0.47
C GLU A 62 -2.06 -5.80 1.82
N ARG A 63 -2.74 -5.10 2.73
CA ARG A 63 -2.21 -4.80 4.06
C ARG A 63 -1.96 -6.07 4.85
N LYS A 64 -2.93 -7.00 4.86
CA LYS A 64 -2.76 -8.30 5.50
C LYS A 64 -1.57 -9.07 4.94
N ALA A 65 -1.46 -9.17 3.61
CA ALA A 65 -0.35 -9.85 2.95
C ALA A 65 1.02 -9.24 3.29
N LEU A 66 1.11 -7.90 3.29
CA LEU A 66 2.33 -7.18 3.63
C LEU A 66 2.74 -7.38 5.10
N LEU A 67 1.78 -7.36 6.01
CA LEU A 67 2.02 -7.54 7.45
C LEU A 67 2.42 -8.97 7.80
N SER A 68 1.85 -9.96 7.10
CA SER A 68 2.12 -11.39 7.35
C SER A 68 3.59 -11.80 7.15
N ALA A 69 4.38 -10.97 6.45
CA ALA A 69 5.83 -11.17 6.33
C ALA A 69 6.60 -10.91 7.64
N TYR A 70 5.96 -10.27 8.64
CA TYR A 70 6.62 -9.85 9.89
C TYR A 70 6.11 -10.57 11.14
N GLY A 71 5.00 -11.29 11.06
CA GLY A 71 4.44 -12.00 12.20
C GLY A 71 3.02 -12.49 11.95
N GLU A 72 2.43 -13.08 12.98
CA GLU A 72 0.99 -13.40 12.98
C GLU A 72 0.18 -12.11 12.90
N VAL A 73 -0.87 -12.08 12.07
CA VAL A 73 -1.71 -10.89 11.87
C VAL A 73 -3.12 -11.16 12.35
N VAL A 74 -3.59 -10.34 13.26
CA VAL A 74 -4.99 -10.29 13.71
C VAL A 74 -5.62 -9.01 13.19
N MET A 75 -6.74 -9.14 12.48
CA MET A 75 -7.53 -8.01 11.97
C MET A 75 -8.81 -7.90 12.80
N LEU A 76 -8.92 -6.84 13.58
CA LEU A 76 -10.08 -6.56 14.44
C LEU A 76 -11.06 -5.62 13.72
N ARG A 77 -12.35 -5.82 13.94
CA ARG A 77 -13.35 -4.81 13.58
C ARG A 77 -13.26 -3.66 14.56
N PHE A 78 -12.94 -2.47 14.10
CA PHE A 78 -12.73 -1.30 14.96
C PHE A 78 -14.00 -0.96 15.76
N SER A 79 -15.18 -1.15 15.17
CA SER A 79 -16.48 -0.98 15.85
C SER A 79 -16.66 -1.83 17.11
N THR A 80 -15.94 -2.94 17.26
CA THR A 80 -16.02 -3.80 18.45
C THR A 80 -15.08 -3.39 19.58
N ILE A 81 -14.22 -2.41 19.35
CA ILE A 81 -13.20 -1.97 20.30
C ILE A 81 -13.17 -0.46 20.52
N GLN A 82 -13.91 0.33 19.73
CA GLN A 82 -13.86 1.79 19.77
C GLN A 82 -14.22 2.38 21.14
N ASP A 83 -15.10 1.72 21.89
CA ASP A 83 -15.57 2.18 23.19
C ASP A 83 -14.75 1.61 24.38
N LEU A 84 -13.80 0.72 24.13
CA LEU A 84 -12.93 0.15 25.14
C LEU A 84 -11.91 1.18 25.62
N THR A 85 -11.74 1.31 26.94
CA THR A 85 -10.61 2.03 27.52
C THR A 85 -9.30 1.33 27.19
N ALA A 86 -8.17 2.02 27.34
CA ALA A 86 -6.85 1.42 27.14
C ALA A 86 -6.67 0.16 28.02
N GLU A 87 -7.14 0.22 29.26
CA GLU A 87 -7.10 -0.92 30.19
C GLU A 87 -7.94 -2.10 29.70
N GLN A 88 -9.18 -1.87 29.31
CA GLN A 88 -10.07 -2.91 28.81
C GLN A 88 -9.53 -3.56 27.53
N PHE A 89 -8.93 -2.77 26.65
CA PHE A 89 -8.33 -3.30 25.44
C PHE A 89 -7.06 -4.12 25.73
N MET A 90 -6.23 -3.69 26.66
CA MET A 90 -5.07 -4.49 27.10
C MET A 90 -5.49 -5.82 27.75
N ILE A 91 -6.53 -5.82 28.59
CA ILE A 91 -7.10 -7.06 29.15
C ILE A 91 -7.51 -8.01 28.02
N ARG A 92 -8.25 -7.50 27.02
CA ARG A 92 -8.67 -8.29 25.87
C ARG A 92 -7.48 -8.87 25.09
N LEU A 93 -6.44 -8.08 24.86
CA LEU A 93 -5.22 -8.55 24.20
C LEU A 93 -4.54 -9.68 24.98
N LYS A 94 -4.52 -9.59 26.30
CA LYS A 94 -3.94 -10.62 27.15
C LYS A 94 -4.78 -11.90 27.15
N GLU A 95 -6.09 -11.78 27.34
CA GLU A 95 -6.99 -12.92 27.49
C GLU A 95 -7.23 -13.67 26.17
N GLU A 96 -7.48 -12.95 25.08
CA GLU A 96 -7.78 -13.56 23.77
C GLU A 96 -6.52 -14.00 23.01
N TYR A 97 -5.41 -13.25 23.16
CA TYR A 97 -4.22 -13.46 22.33
C TYR A 97 -2.95 -13.81 23.13
N GLY A 98 -3.00 -13.83 24.45
CA GLY A 98 -1.84 -14.15 25.29
C GLY A 98 -0.71 -13.12 25.19
N VAL A 99 -1.06 -11.82 25.05
CA VAL A 99 -0.09 -10.73 24.96
C VAL A 99 0.52 -10.47 26.34
N GLU A 100 1.84 -10.56 26.43
CA GLU A 100 2.64 -10.30 27.63
C GLU A 100 3.41 -8.97 27.48
N VAL A 101 3.73 -8.59 26.26
CA VAL A 101 4.47 -7.36 25.93
C VAL A 101 3.74 -6.61 24.82
N LEU A 102 3.57 -5.30 24.98
CA LEU A 102 2.99 -4.41 23.98
C LEU A 102 4.05 -3.42 23.53
N LEU A 103 4.44 -3.49 22.24
CA LEU A 103 5.36 -2.56 21.61
C LEU A 103 4.58 -1.46 20.91
N MET A 104 4.67 -0.23 21.40
CA MET A 104 3.96 0.94 20.86
C MET A 104 4.89 1.79 19.98
N GLY A 105 4.39 2.22 18.82
CA GLY A 105 5.02 3.27 18.01
C GLY A 105 5.09 4.59 18.78
N TYR A 106 5.98 5.48 18.36
CA TYR A 106 6.29 6.71 19.12
C TYR A 106 5.08 7.64 19.33
N ASP A 107 4.17 7.72 18.35
CA ASP A 107 2.97 8.57 18.34
C ASP A 107 1.65 7.78 18.51
N HIS A 108 1.76 6.46 18.69
CA HIS A 108 0.59 5.59 18.73
C HIS A 108 -0.23 5.79 20.01
N ARG A 109 -1.55 5.88 19.84
CA ARG A 109 -2.52 6.01 20.95
C ARG A 109 -3.73 5.14 20.68
N PHE A 110 -4.30 4.60 21.75
CA PHE A 110 -5.54 3.82 21.71
C PHE A 110 -6.31 3.96 23.02
N GLY A 111 -7.57 3.51 23.02
CA GLY A 111 -8.48 3.61 24.14
C GLY A 111 -9.40 4.83 24.05
N SER A 112 -10.67 4.62 24.41
CA SER A 112 -11.72 5.65 24.45
C SER A 112 -11.50 6.68 25.56
N ASP A 113 -10.69 6.34 26.56
CA ASP A 113 -10.30 7.17 27.70
C ASP A 113 -9.28 8.27 27.34
N GLY A 114 -8.77 8.27 26.09
CA GLY A 114 -7.97 9.35 25.55
C GLY A 114 -6.63 9.56 26.25
N LEU A 115 -5.98 8.51 26.72
CA LEU A 115 -4.63 8.58 27.29
C LEU A 115 -3.68 9.23 26.30
N ARG A 116 -2.85 10.17 26.79
CA ARG A 116 -1.91 10.94 25.96
C ARG A 116 -0.46 10.66 26.29
N ASN A 117 -0.17 10.35 27.53
CA ASN A 117 1.20 10.16 28.00
C ASN A 117 1.59 8.67 27.90
N PRO A 118 2.77 8.35 27.36
CA PRO A 118 3.25 6.97 27.29
C PRO A 118 3.32 6.27 28.66
N GLU A 119 3.65 7.03 29.70
CA GLU A 119 3.73 6.53 31.07
C GLU A 119 2.37 6.03 31.60
N ASP A 120 1.26 6.60 31.11
CA ASP A 120 -0.08 6.12 31.47
C ASP A 120 -0.32 4.73 30.90
N TYR A 121 0.09 4.47 29.66
CA TYR A 121 0.02 3.11 29.06
C TYR A 121 0.92 2.12 29.81
N CYS A 122 2.14 2.51 30.20
CA CYS A 122 3.02 1.67 31.00
C CYS A 122 2.38 1.32 32.35
N ARG A 123 1.75 2.31 33.01
CA ARG A 123 1.09 2.10 34.29
C ARG A 123 -0.13 1.17 34.20
N VAL A 124 -0.94 1.39 33.15
CA VAL A 124 -2.12 0.55 32.88
C VAL A 124 -1.69 -0.88 32.54
N GLY A 125 -0.71 -1.03 31.66
CA GLY A 125 -0.17 -2.34 31.28
C GLY A 125 0.39 -3.11 32.45
N ALA A 126 1.18 -2.46 33.32
CA ALA A 126 1.77 -3.10 34.50
C ALA A 126 0.71 -3.67 35.45
N LYS A 127 -0.42 -2.96 35.64
CA LYS A 127 -1.55 -3.46 36.46
C LYS A 127 -2.15 -4.75 35.88
N GLN A 128 -2.11 -4.91 34.56
CA GLN A 128 -2.66 -6.07 33.87
C GLN A 128 -1.58 -7.14 33.61
N GLY A 129 -0.34 -6.93 34.07
CA GLY A 129 0.79 -7.81 33.79
C GLY A 129 1.16 -7.85 32.31
N ILE A 130 1.08 -6.71 31.63
CA ILE A 130 1.57 -6.46 30.30
C ILE A 130 2.68 -5.41 30.39
N GLU A 131 3.88 -5.76 29.94
CA GLU A 131 4.96 -4.79 29.78
C GLU A 131 4.72 -3.93 28.55
N VAL A 132 4.77 -2.61 28.68
CA VAL A 132 4.62 -1.68 27.55
C VAL A 132 5.96 -1.10 27.21
N LEU A 133 6.42 -1.37 25.98
CA LEU A 133 7.63 -0.82 25.38
C LEU A 133 7.26 0.29 24.41
N ARG A 134 8.02 1.39 24.41
CA ARG A 134 7.85 2.47 23.47
C ARG A 134 9.03 2.51 22.51
N MET A 135 8.72 2.62 21.22
CA MET A 135 9.71 2.82 20.20
C MET A 135 10.00 4.29 19.96
N GLU A 136 11.23 4.59 19.61
CA GLU A 136 11.59 5.88 19.08
C GLU A 136 11.10 6.05 17.65
N GLU A 137 10.96 7.32 17.23
CA GLU A 137 10.57 7.64 15.87
C GLU A 137 11.60 7.13 14.87
N TYR A 138 11.13 6.47 13.81
CA TYR A 138 11.98 6.13 12.69
C TYR A 138 12.32 7.38 11.88
N GLN A 139 13.60 7.65 11.73
CA GLN A 139 14.12 8.72 10.91
C GLN A 139 14.95 8.14 9.76
N ASP A 140 14.63 8.50 8.52
CA ASP A 140 15.44 8.22 7.33
C ASP A 140 16.25 9.47 7.00
N GLY A 141 17.36 9.64 7.72
CA GLY A 141 18.12 10.89 7.75
C GLY A 141 17.32 12.00 8.46
N THR A 142 17.04 13.11 7.77
CA THR A 142 16.21 14.22 8.28
C THR A 142 14.74 14.09 7.89
N GLN A 143 14.33 12.98 7.30
CA GLN A 143 13.02 12.83 6.68
C GLN A 143 12.04 12.07 7.57
N HIS A 144 10.89 12.67 7.79
CA HIS A 144 9.75 12.01 8.43
C HIS A 144 9.08 11.05 7.43
N VAL A 145 8.75 9.82 7.87
CA VAL A 145 8.09 8.80 7.04
C VAL A 145 6.70 8.51 7.59
N SER A 146 5.67 8.99 6.89
CA SER A 146 4.28 8.79 7.30
C SER A 146 3.38 8.45 6.12
N SER A 147 2.22 7.82 6.42
CA SER A 147 1.18 7.58 5.41
C SER A 147 0.64 8.88 4.79
N THR A 148 0.63 9.98 5.55
CA THR A 148 0.20 11.30 5.06
C THR A 148 1.15 11.85 4.00
N GLU A 149 2.46 11.74 4.24
CA GLU A 149 3.48 12.19 3.28
C GLU A 149 3.41 11.38 1.98
N ILE A 150 3.20 10.06 2.07
CA ILE A 150 3.03 9.21 0.90
C ILE A 150 1.80 9.60 0.09
N ARG A 151 0.66 9.87 0.75
CA ARG A 151 -0.55 10.35 0.05
C ARG A 151 -0.29 11.67 -0.67
N THR A 152 0.39 12.61 0.00
CA THR A 152 0.76 13.90 -0.59
C THR A 152 1.66 13.73 -1.82
N ALA A 153 2.62 12.80 -1.78
CA ALA A 153 3.47 12.50 -2.94
C ALA A 153 2.64 11.96 -4.11
N LEU A 154 1.76 10.98 -3.87
CA LEU A 154 0.88 10.43 -4.91
C LEU A 154 -0.09 11.47 -5.50
N GLU A 155 -0.64 12.36 -4.66
CA GLU A 155 -1.51 13.47 -5.08
C GLU A 155 -0.78 14.51 -5.95
N LYS A 156 0.54 14.58 -5.85
CA LYS A 156 1.41 15.43 -6.69
C LYS A 156 1.98 14.68 -7.90
N GLY A 157 1.71 13.38 -8.04
CA GLY A 157 2.27 12.53 -9.09
C GLY A 157 3.70 12.06 -8.83
N ASP A 158 4.27 12.39 -7.67
CA ASP A 158 5.63 12.00 -7.29
C ASP A 158 5.65 10.54 -6.78
N VAL A 159 5.53 9.62 -7.74
CA VAL A 159 5.49 8.18 -7.46
C VAL A 159 6.87 7.64 -7.05
N GLU A 160 7.95 8.32 -7.44
CA GLU A 160 9.32 8.03 -7.04
C GLU A 160 9.49 8.30 -5.55
N ARG A 161 9.02 9.45 -5.08
CA ARG A 161 9.03 9.78 -3.65
C ARG A 161 8.16 8.82 -2.84
N ALA A 162 6.96 8.50 -3.34
CA ALA A 162 6.11 7.48 -2.72
C ALA A 162 6.81 6.12 -2.63
N LYS A 163 7.54 5.70 -3.67
CA LYS A 163 8.35 4.47 -3.69
C LYS A 163 9.48 4.51 -2.66
N GLU A 164 10.17 5.64 -2.51
CA GLU A 164 11.21 5.81 -1.48
C GLU A 164 10.64 5.61 -0.08
N LEU A 165 9.55 6.29 0.26
CA LEU A 165 8.91 6.22 1.58
C LEU A 165 8.30 4.85 1.86
N LEU A 166 7.65 4.25 0.87
CA LEU A 166 7.11 2.88 0.95
C LEU A 166 8.22 1.82 0.97
N GLY A 167 9.39 2.11 0.35
CA GLY A 167 10.47 1.16 0.07
C GLY A 167 10.09 0.08 -0.95
N ARG A 168 9.05 0.33 -1.74
CA ARG A 168 8.58 -0.44 -2.90
C ARG A 168 7.72 0.44 -3.80
N PRO A 169 7.57 0.12 -5.09
CA PRO A 169 6.66 0.85 -5.95
C PRO A 169 5.23 0.87 -5.38
N TYR A 170 4.57 2.01 -5.49
CA TYR A 170 3.13 2.07 -5.24
C TYR A 170 2.41 1.24 -6.30
N ALA A 171 1.35 0.54 -5.92
CA ALA A 171 0.64 -0.34 -6.83
C ALA A 171 -0.89 -0.18 -6.71
N LEU A 172 -1.57 -0.28 -7.84
CA LEU A 172 -3.03 -0.43 -7.93
C LEU A 172 -3.35 -1.84 -8.42
N PHE A 173 -4.33 -2.45 -7.79
CA PHE A 173 -4.92 -3.71 -8.23
C PHE A 173 -6.30 -3.42 -8.80
N GLY A 174 -6.60 -3.98 -9.97
CA GLY A 174 -7.88 -3.74 -10.62
C GLY A 174 -8.16 -4.69 -11.76
N LYS A 175 -9.42 -4.68 -12.19
CA LYS A 175 -9.94 -5.51 -13.28
C LYS A 175 -9.88 -4.77 -14.60
N VAL A 176 -9.49 -5.49 -15.65
CA VAL A 176 -9.56 -4.95 -17.03
C VAL A 176 -11.00 -4.93 -17.52
N VAL A 177 -11.50 -3.74 -17.83
CA VAL A 177 -12.84 -3.50 -18.32
C VAL A 177 -12.84 -2.96 -19.75
N HIS A 178 -14.03 -2.97 -20.41
CA HIS A 178 -14.18 -2.36 -21.73
C HIS A 178 -14.12 -0.83 -21.64
N GLY A 179 -13.29 -0.21 -22.47
CA GLY A 179 -13.21 1.23 -22.66
C GLY A 179 -13.62 1.65 -24.08
N LYS A 180 -13.31 2.89 -24.46
CA LYS A 180 -13.65 3.45 -25.76
C LYS A 180 -12.87 2.81 -26.94
N GLY A 181 -11.77 2.13 -26.67
CA GLY A 181 -10.95 1.41 -27.64
C GLY A 181 -10.17 2.29 -28.63
N LEU A 182 -10.02 3.59 -28.36
CA LEU A 182 -9.32 4.55 -29.25
C LEU A 182 -7.85 4.16 -29.48
N GLY A 183 -7.14 3.69 -28.47
CA GLY A 183 -5.74 3.26 -28.60
C GLY A 183 -5.54 2.17 -29.65
N ARG A 184 -6.52 1.25 -29.81
CA ARG A 184 -6.47 0.19 -30.83
C ARG A 184 -6.46 0.75 -32.25
N THR A 185 -7.20 1.84 -32.51
CA THR A 185 -7.30 2.44 -33.85
C THR A 185 -6.03 3.13 -34.29
N ILE A 186 -5.18 3.53 -33.34
CA ILE A 186 -3.88 4.21 -33.58
C ILE A 186 -2.68 3.30 -33.33
N GLY A 187 -2.89 1.98 -33.17
CA GLY A 187 -1.80 1.00 -32.99
C GLY A 187 -1.26 0.83 -31.56
N PHE A 188 -1.85 1.52 -30.57
CA PHE A 188 -1.49 1.44 -29.17
C PHE A 188 -2.67 0.94 -28.33
N PRO A 189 -3.04 -0.36 -28.37
CA PRO A 189 -4.14 -0.88 -27.61
C PRO A 189 -3.91 -0.67 -26.11
N THR A 190 -4.93 -0.14 -25.40
CA THR A 190 -4.91 0.12 -23.97
C THR A 190 -5.89 -0.78 -23.24
N ALA A 191 -5.53 -1.20 -22.03
CA ALA A 191 -6.41 -1.84 -21.06
C ALA A 191 -6.95 -0.77 -20.11
N ASN A 192 -8.29 -0.67 -19.99
CA ASN A 192 -8.93 0.18 -19.00
C ASN A 192 -8.98 -0.59 -17.69
N ILE A 193 -8.53 0.03 -16.61
CA ILE A 193 -8.42 -0.60 -15.29
C ILE A 193 -9.46 0.01 -14.36
N GLU A 194 -10.33 -0.83 -13.85
CA GLU A 194 -11.24 -0.49 -12.76
C GLU A 194 -10.63 -0.96 -11.43
N PRO A 195 -10.24 -0.02 -10.54
CA PRO A 195 -9.68 -0.38 -9.24
C PRO A 195 -10.65 -1.23 -8.42
N GLU A 196 -10.16 -2.29 -7.77
CA GLU A 196 -10.98 -3.15 -6.92
C GLU A 196 -11.47 -2.43 -5.65
N GLU A 197 -10.62 -1.56 -5.09
CA GLU A 197 -10.93 -0.76 -3.90
C GLU A 197 -11.16 0.70 -4.31
N PRO A 198 -12.40 1.21 -4.26
CA PRO A 198 -12.74 2.56 -4.72
C PRO A 198 -12.09 3.67 -3.88
N ASN A 199 -11.77 3.37 -2.62
CA ASN A 199 -11.13 4.32 -1.72
C ASN A 199 -9.59 4.30 -1.78
N LYS A 200 -9.02 3.44 -2.63
CA LYS A 200 -7.57 3.42 -2.82
C LYS A 200 -7.14 4.65 -3.61
N ILE A 201 -6.09 5.34 -3.14
CA ILE A 201 -5.62 6.56 -3.78
C ILE A 201 -5.11 6.27 -5.20
N ILE A 202 -5.65 6.98 -6.17
CA ILE A 202 -5.15 7.01 -7.55
C ILE A 202 -4.15 8.17 -7.63
N PRO A 203 -2.94 7.97 -8.18
CA PRO A 203 -1.99 9.07 -8.40
C PRO A 203 -2.58 10.21 -9.23
N MET A 204 -1.99 11.40 -9.15
CA MET A 204 -2.39 12.57 -9.94
C MET A 204 -2.55 12.23 -11.41
N ALA A 205 -3.49 12.92 -12.09
CA ALA A 205 -3.65 12.81 -13.55
C ALA A 205 -2.33 13.07 -14.30
N GLY A 206 -1.98 12.16 -15.21
CA GLY A 206 -0.71 12.22 -15.94
C GLY A 206 -0.33 10.88 -16.58
N VAL A 207 0.84 10.83 -17.15
CA VAL A 207 1.40 9.66 -17.82
C VAL A 207 2.56 9.12 -16.99
N TYR A 208 2.55 7.80 -16.77
CA TYR A 208 3.50 7.10 -15.91
C TYR A 208 4.10 5.88 -16.61
N GLU A 209 5.38 5.63 -16.35
CA GLU A 209 5.94 4.30 -16.57
C GLU A 209 5.42 3.36 -15.48
N VAL A 210 4.98 2.16 -15.90
CA VAL A 210 4.48 1.14 -14.98
C VAL A 210 5.06 -0.24 -15.29
N LYS A 211 5.11 -1.08 -14.25
CA LYS A 211 5.31 -2.53 -14.40
C LYS A 211 4.01 -3.23 -14.06
N VAL A 212 3.52 -4.04 -14.99
CA VAL A 212 2.23 -4.72 -14.88
C VAL A 212 2.44 -6.20 -14.61
N LYS A 213 1.69 -6.73 -13.64
CA LYS A 213 1.63 -8.16 -13.34
C LYS A 213 0.21 -8.65 -13.54
N GLY A 214 0.05 -9.89 -14.03
CA GLY A 214 -1.22 -10.57 -14.18
C GLY A 214 -1.01 -12.06 -14.40
N GLU A 215 -1.99 -12.89 -14.05
CA GLU A 215 -1.83 -14.35 -14.12
C GLU A 215 -1.61 -14.85 -15.54
N ARG A 216 -2.27 -14.25 -16.54
CA ARG A 216 -2.17 -14.65 -17.95
C ARG A 216 -1.09 -13.92 -18.74
N LEU A 217 -0.34 -13.01 -18.15
CA LEU A 217 0.81 -12.40 -18.83
C LEU A 217 1.95 -13.40 -19.05
N LYS A 218 1.78 -14.66 -18.62
CA LYS A 218 2.80 -15.72 -18.65
C LYS A 218 2.98 -16.41 -20.00
N ASP A 219 1.99 -16.35 -20.91
CA ASP A 219 1.89 -17.36 -21.96
C ASP A 219 2.22 -16.94 -23.40
N GLU A 220 2.49 -15.68 -23.72
CA GLU A 220 2.76 -15.30 -25.11
C GLU A 220 3.99 -14.38 -25.27
N GLY A 221 5.13 -14.98 -25.51
CA GLY A 221 6.18 -14.36 -26.35
C GLY A 221 7.14 -13.38 -25.69
N VAL A 222 7.53 -13.55 -24.45
CA VAL A 222 8.68 -12.84 -23.86
C VAL A 222 9.88 -13.78 -23.77
N ASN A 223 10.96 -13.47 -24.49
CA ASN A 223 12.22 -14.19 -24.49
C ASN A 223 12.73 -14.47 -23.07
N GLU A 224 13.02 -15.74 -22.79
CA GLU A 224 13.59 -16.30 -21.55
C GLU A 224 15.04 -15.86 -21.28
N LEU A 225 15.34 -14.59 -21.17
CA LEU A 225 16.70 -14.11 -20.86
C LEU A 225 16.81 -13.33 -19.53
N ALA A 226 15.93 -13.60 -18.57
CA ALA A 226 16.12 -13.10 -17.20
C ALA A 226 15.70 -14.16 -16.19
N ASN A 227 16.69 -14.92 -15.75
CA ASN A 227 16.62 -15.87 -14.62
C ASN A 227 16.32 -15.12 -13.32
N GLU A 228 15.05 -14.89 -12.98
CA GLU A 228 14.64 -14.65 -11.61
C GLU A 228 13.34 -15.40 -11.34
N ARG A 229 13.42 -16.33 -10.38
CA ARG A 229 12.29 -17.09 -9.82
C ARG A 229 11.34 -16.13 -9.09
N VAL A 230 10.52 -15.39 -9.82
CA VAL A 230 9.41 -14.63 -9.27
C VAL A 230 8.14 -15.03 -10.00
N SER A 231 7.16 -15.55 -9.27
CA SER A 231 5.84 -15.88 -9.78
C SER A 231 5.18 -14.67 -10.43
N GLY A 232 5.07 -14.67 -11.75
CA GLY A 232 4.38 -13.64 -12.53
C GLY A 232 5.32 -12.78 -13.38
N LEU A 233 5.19 -12.90 -14.71
CA LEU A 233 5.87 -12.05 -15.67
C LEU A 233 5.47 -10.58 -15.44
N ARG A 234 6.47 -9.69 -15.41
CA ARG A 234 6.23 -8.24 -15.37
C ARG A 234 6.42 -7.67 -16.77
N VAL A 235 5.38 -7.03 -17.28
CA VAL A 235 5.44 -6.32 -18.56
C VAL A 235 5.56 -4.82 -18.27
N THR A 236 6.49 -4.15 -18.94
CA THR A 236 6.57 -2.68 -18.91
C THR A 236 5.40 -2.10 -19.69
N GLY A 237 4.83 -1.01 -19.20
CA GLY A 237 3.73 -0.32 -19.86
C GLY A 237 3.74 1.18 -19.59
N ILE A 238 2.95 1.88 -20.36
CA ILE A 238 2.65 3.30 -20.17
C ILE A 238 1.22 3.40 -19.64
N CYS A 239 1.07 4.02 -18.49
CA CYS A 239 -0.22 4.25 -17.84
C CYS A 239 -0.62 5.72 -17.99
N ASN A 240 -1.79 5.98 -18.55
CA ASN A 240 -2.41 7.29 -18.55
C ASN A 240 -3.53 7.31 -17.47
N ILE A 241 -3.49 8.32 -16.62
CA ILE A 241 -4.56 8.64 -15.67
C ILE A 241 -5.13 9.99 -16.11
N ASP A 242 -6.42 10.00 -16.49
CA ASP A 242 -7.10 11.23 -16.89
C ASP A 242 -7.59 12.06 -15.70
N ALA A 243 -8.04 13.28 -15.95
CA ALA A 243 -8.57 14.19 -14.92
C ALA A 243 -9.81 13.64 -14.16
N LYS A 244 -10.46 12.59 -14.67
CA LYS A 244 -11.60 11.91 -14.03
C LYS A 244 -11.17 10.69 -13.22
N GLY A 245 -9.85 10.37 -13.23
CA GLY A 245 -9.30 9.19 -12.58
C GLY A 245 -9.45 7.91 -13.40
N THR A 246 -9.75 7.99 -14.72
CA THR A 246 -9.76 6.82 -15.60
C THR A 246 -8.32 6.35 -15.81
N ILE A 247 -8.09 5.05 -15.64
CA ILE A 247 -6.78 4.44 -15.73
C ILE A 247 -6.71 3.61 -17.01
N GLU A 248 -5.86 4.00 -17.94
CA GLU A 248 -5.59 3.28 -19.18
C GLU A 248 -4.12 2.86 -19.25
N VAL A 249 -3.87 1.58 -19.52
CA VAL A 249 -2.50 1.03 -19.58
C VAL A 249 -2.23 0.42 -20.94
N HIS A 250 -1.21 0.91 -21.62
CA HIS A 250 -0.63 0.28 -22.81
C HIS A 250 0.53 -0.62 -22.38
N LEU A 251 0.43 -1.94 -22.64
CA LEU A 251 1.48 -2.91 -22.32
C LEU A 251 2.42 -3.06 -23.54
N LEU A 252 3.71 -2.82 -23.31
CA LEU A 252 4.71 -2.85 -24.38
C LEU A 252 4.95 -4.29 -24.85
N GLY A 253 4.80 -4.50 -26.15
CA GLY A 253 5.04 -5.81 -26.78
C GLY A 253 3.98 -6.88 -26.50
N TYR A 254 2.93 -6.58 -25.75
CA TYR A 254 1.86 -7.54 -25.45
C TYR A 254 0.71 -7.45 -26.47
N LYS A 255 0.26 -8.59 -26.98
CA LYS A 255 -0.80 -8.68 -27.99
C LYS A 255 -2.03 -9.52 -27.57
N GLY A 256 -2.03 -10.02 -26.35
CA GLY A 256 -3.12 -10.89 -25.86
C GLY A 256 -4.39 -10.15 -25.45
N ASN A 257 -5.44 -10.91 -25.12
CA ASN A 257 -6.69 -10.40 -24.61
C ASN A 257 -6.63 -10.33 -23.06
N LEU A 258 -6.82 -9.16 -22.51
CA LEU A 258 -6.77 -8.88 -21.07
C LEU A 258 -8.15 -8.66 -20.43
N TYR A 259 -9.23 -8.58 -21.19
CA TYR A 259 -10.56 -8.31 -20.64
C TYR A 259 -10.96 -9.31 -19.55
N GLY A 260 -11.50 -8.76 -18.47
CA GLY A 260 -11.94 -9.53 -17.30
C GLY A 260 -10.80 -10.05 -16.40
N GLN A 261 -9.54 -9.82 -16.76
CA GLN A 261 -8.38 -10.20 -15.93
C GLN A 261 -8.11 -9.16 -14.85
N ASN A 262 -7.57 -9.65 -13.74
CA ASN A 262 -7.05 -8.81 -12.68
C ASN A 262 -5.57 -8.51 -12.93
N LEU A 263 -5.21 -7.23 -12.86
CA LEU A 263 -3.85 -6.75 -13.06
C LEU A 263 -3.39 -5.95 -11.83
N THR A 264 -2.10 -6.06 -11.55
CA THR A 264 -1.40 -5.18 -10.60
C THR A 264 -0.55 -4.19 -11.38
N ILE A 265 -0.82 -2.91 -11.24
CA ILE A 265 -0.12 -1.81 -11.90
C ILE A 265 0.84 -1.18 -10.90
N GLN A 266 2.14 -1.37 -11.06
CA GLN A 266 3.19 -0.80 -10.21
C GLN A 266 3.73 0.47 -10.86
N PHE A 267 3.56 1.61 -10.21
CA PHE A 267 4.05 2.91 -10.68
C PHE A 267 5.55 3.03 -10.45
N MET A 268 6.28 3.28 -11.52
CA MET A 268 7.75 3.34 -11.49
C MET A 268 8.27 4.77 -11.53
N GLN A 269 7.75 5.58 -12.47
CA GLN A 269 8.17 6.94 -12.74
C GLN A 269 7.03 7.78 -13.30
N PHE A 270 7.00 9.08 -12.97
CA PHE A 270 6.15 10.07 -13.62
C PHE A 270 6.82 10.56 -14.91
N ILE A 271 6.13 10.45 -16.06
CA ILE A 271 6.69 10.88 -17.34
C ILE A 271 6.30 12.33 -17.62
N ARG A 272 5.01 12.64 -17.57
CA ARG A 272 4.48 13.98 -17.88
C ARG A 272 3.04 14.17 -17.39
N LYS A 273 2.59 15.43 -17.36
CA LYS A 273 1.17 15.75 -17.15
C LYS A 273 0.33 15.33 -18.35
N GLU A 274 -0.96 15.08 -18.10
CA GLU A 274 -1.95 14.92 -19.16
C GLU A 274 -2.00 16.15 -20.06
N ARG A 275 -2.20 15.92 -21.36
CA ARG A 275 -2.40 17.01 -22.34
C ARG A 275 -3.47 16.62 -23.35
N GLN A 276 -4.13 17.61 -23.91
CA GLN A 276 -5.07 17.43 -25.00
C GLN A 276 -4.31 17.43 -26.35
N PHE A 277 -4.82 16.66 -27.30
CA PHE A 277 -4.26 16.54 -28.64
C PHE A 277 -5.29 17.01 -29.67
N HIS A 278 -4.85 17.72 -30.69
CA HIS A 278 -5.71 18.23 -31.72
C HIS A 278 -5.97 17.22 -32.87
N SER A 279 -5.15 16.15 -32.93
CA SER A 279 -5.30 15.08 -33.92
C SER A 279 -4.87 13.73 -33.35
N LEU A 280 -5.32 12.64 -33.98
CA LEU A 280 -4.87 11.28 -33.68
C LEU A 280 -3.39 11.07 -33.98
N ASP A 281 -2.85 11.73 -35.00
CA ASP A 281 -1.44 11.65 -35.37
C ASP A 281 -0.56 12.27 -34.26
N GLU A 282 -0.95 13.43 -33.72
CA GLU A 282 -0.24 14.06 -32.60
C GLU A 282 -0.25 13.15 -31.36
N LEU A 283 -1.39 12.54 -31.05
CA LEU A 283 -1.50 11.56 -29.95
C LEU A 283 -0.57 10.36 -30.19
N GLN A 284 -0.56 9.80 -31.39
CA GLN A 284 0.27 8.66 -31.75
C GLN A 284 1.76 8.97 -31.60
N GLN A 285 2.20 10.13 -32.11
CA GLN A 285 3.60 10.59 -32.01
C GLN A 285 4.02 10.75 -30.53
N GLN A 286 3.12 11.32 -29.69
CA GLN A 286 3.42 11.49 -28.28
C GLN A 286 3.50 10.16 -27.54
N ILE A 287 2.58 9.21 -27.78
CA ILE A 287 2.65 7.88 -27.13
C ILE A 287 3.97 7.18 -27.53
N LYS A 288 4.39 7.31 -28.79
CA LYS A 288 5.68 6.75 -29.22
C LYS A 288 6.85 7.39 -28.47
N ALA A 289 6.85 8.70 -28.29
CA ALA A 289 7.88 9.39 -27.51
C ALA A 289 7.88 8.97 -26.04
N ASP A 290 6.70 8.79 -25.42
CA ASP A 290 6.55 8.30 -24.05
C ASP A 290 7.12 6.87 -23.89
N VAL A 291 6.88 6.00 -24.89
CA VAL A 291 7.43 4.64 -24.93
C VAL A 291 8.95 4.66 -25.08
N ASP A 292 9.48 5.48 -26.02
CA ASP A 292 10.92 5.58 -26.25
C ASP A 292 11.66 6.11 -25.01
N SER A 293 11.09 7.07 -24.29
CA SER A 293 11.66 7.60 -23.04
C SER A 293 11.68 6.56 -21.90
N SER A 294 10.71 5.68 -21.87
CA SER A 294 10.60 4.60 -20.86
C SER A 294 11.56 3.44 -21.14
N LEU A 295 11.91 3.20 -22.42
CA LEU A 295 12.86 2.14 -22.80
C LEU A 295 14.33 2.56 -22.66
N HIS A 296 14.60 3.85 -22.67
CA HIS A 296 15.94 4.43 -22.60
C HIS A 296 15.99 5.52 -21.52
N PRO A 297 15.93 5.15 -20.23
CA PRO A 297 16.12 6.12 -19.16
C PRO A 297 17.55 6.67 -19.24
N GLY A 298 17.66 8.00 -19.47
CA GLY A 298 18.92 8.72 -19.59
C GLY A 298 19.81 8.66 -18.35
#